data_6ac902cdaad069ca97483ba0d6322cb0
#
_entry.id   6ac902cdaad069ca97483ba0d6322cb0
#
_cell.length_a   1.000
_cell.length_b   1.000
_cell.length_c   1.000
_cell.angle_alpha   90.00
_cell.angle_beta   90.00
_cell.angle_gamma   90.00
#
_symmetry.space_group_name_H-M   'P 1'
#
loop_
_entity.id
_entity.type
_entity.pdbx_description
1 polymer ?
#
loop_
_entity_poly.entity_id
_entity_poly.type
_entity_poly.pdbx_seq_one_letter_code
_entity_poly.pdbx_strand_id
1 'polypeptide(L)'
;MKQKIFLMVFALVLSVKAGAQETVFPAKLSAPAGCNAPISCATMICRLAEIEVYPEYLNEYLAFANEVDRLSVEREPGVVCLFPMQSAEDSTQIRILEIYASEEAYQSHIKTEHFQKYKQGTLHMVKSLKLPTMLPLDTEAMKLIFRKQQ
;
A
#
# COMPACT_ATOMS: atom_id res chain seq x y z
N MET A 1 -0.50 12.28 25.22
CA MET A 1 0.79 12.23 24.52
C MET A 1 0.84 11.26 23.33
N LYS A 2 -0.02 10.21 23.26
CA LYS A 2 -0.01 9.19 22.19
C LYS A 2 -0.55 9.70 20.83
N GLN A 3 -1.46 10.67 20.84
CA GLN A 3 -2.11 11.21 19.63
C GLN A 3 -1.18 12.05 18.73
N LYS A 4 -0.14 12.70 19.30
CA LYS A 4 0.78 13.56 18.54
C LYS A 4 1.79 12.79 17.68
N ILE A 5 2.17 11.58 18.09
CA ILE A 5 3.16 10.77 17.37
C ILE A 5 2.55 10.16 16.09
N PHE A 6 1.27 9.78 16.17
CA PHE A 6 0.58 9.20 15.03
C PHE A 6 0.25 10.24 13.92
N LEU A 7 -0.08 11.48 14.32
CA LEU A 7 -0.29 12.57 13.38
C LEU A 7 0.98 12.91 12.59
N MET A 8 2.15 12.77 13.21
CA MET A 8 3.43 13.09 12.60
C MET A 8 3.85 12.08 11.53
N VAL A 9 3.54 10.79 11.71
CA VAL A 9 3.87 9.74 10.74
C VAL A 9 2.98 9.84 9.49
N PHE A 10 1.73 10.25 9.64
CA PHE A 10 0.81 10.44 8.51
C PHE A 10 0.98 11.80 7.80
N ALA A 11 1.47 12.83 8.51
CA ALA A 11 1.79 14.11 7.90
C ALA A 11 3.05 14.06 7.03
N LEU A 12 3.97 13.12 7.29
CA LEU A 12 5.21 12.98 6.51
C LEU A 12 4.96 12.47 5.08
N VAL A 13 3.82 11.84 4.81
CA VAL A 13 3.41 11.42 3.45
C VAL A 13 2.93 12.61 2.61
N LEU A 14 2.63 13.76 3.22
CA LEU A 14 2.12 14.97 2.55
C LEU A 14 3.19 16.05 2.32
N SER A 15 4.43 15.87 2.79
CA SER A 15 5.45 16.93 2.73
C SER A 15 6.79 16.44 2.21
N VAL A 16 6.83 15.69 1.11
CA VAL A 16 8.06 15.56 0.33
C VAL A 16 7.99 16.50 -0.87
N LYS A 17 8.17 17.78 -0.61
CA LYS A 17 8.70 18.72 -1.59
C LYS A 17 10.11 19.14 -1.14
N ALA A 18 11.06 18.83 -2.02
CA ALA A 18 12.39 19.39 -2.17
C ALA A 18 13.38 19.13 -1.02
N GLY A 19 14.27 18.23 -1.26
CA GLY A 19 15.56 18.04 -0.60
C GLY A 19 16.27 16.90 -1.30
N ALA A 20 17.02 17.23 -2.37
CA ALA A 20 17.81 16.26 -3.11
C ALA A 20 18.84 15.63 -2.19
N GLN A 21 18.62 14.40 -1.80
CA GLN A 21 19.67 13.50 -1.41
C GLN A 21 19.70 12.42 -2.48
N GLU A 22 20.65 12.56 -3.40
CA GLU A 22 20.99 11.53 -4.37
C GLU A 22 21.40 10.26 -3.62
N THR A 23 20.43 9.41 -3.35
CA THR A 23 20.74 8.00 -3.14
C THR A 23 21.04 7.44 -4.51
N VAL A 24 22.31 7.09 -4.71
CA VAL A 24 22.81 6.38 -5.89
C VAL A 24 22.04 5.07 -6.01
N PHE A 25 20.93 5.09 -6.73
CA PHE A 25 20.31 3.88 -7.23
C PHE A 25 21.12 3.41 -8.43
N PRO A 26 21.49 2.13 -8.50
CA PRO A 26 22.16 1.61 -9.69
C PRO A 26 21.25 1.83 -10.91
N ALA A 27 21.92 2.21 -12.00
CA ALA A 27 21.35 2.56 -13.28
C ALA A 27 20.10 1.76 -13.66
N LYS A 28 19.08 2.52 -14.19
CA LYS A 28 18.00 2.04 -15.05
C LYS A 28 18.07 0.54 -15.36
N LEU A 29 17.27 -0.27 -14.65
CA LEU A 29 16.82 -1.51 -15.25
C LEU A 29 15.98 -1.11 -16.47
N SER A 30 16.54 -1.25 -17.65
CA SER A 30 15.78 -1.13 -18.89
C SER A 30 14.67 -2.18 -18.83
N ALA A 31 13.42 -1.73 -18.91
CA ALA A 31 12.27 -2.61 -18.97
C ALA A 31 12.50 -3.63 -20.10
N PRO A 32 12.32 -4.94 -19.84
CA PRO A 32 12.44 -5.94 -20.89
C PRO A 32 11.42 -5.64 -21.98
N ALA A 33 11.90 -5.61 -23.24
CA ALA A 33 11.06 -5.43 -24.41
C ALA A 33 10.02 -6.55 -24.47
N GLY A 34 8.74 -6.22 -24.29
CA GLY A 34 7.64 -7.20 -24.39
C GLY A 34 6.45 -6.98 -23.50
N CYS A 35 6.42 -5.96 -22.66
CA CYS A 35 5.23 -5.61 -21.86
C CYS A 35 4.17 -4.91 -22.72
N ASN A 36 3.33 -5.66 -23.42
CA ASN A 36 2.07 -5.17 -24.05
C ASN A 36 0.93 -5.03 -23.04
N ALA A 37 1.22 -4.78 -21.77
CA ALA A 37 0.20 -4.53 -20.78
C ALA A 37 -0.04 -3.02 -20.65
N PRO A 38 -1.28 -2.55 -20.43
CA PRO A 38 -1.58 -1.14 -20.23
C PRO A 38 -0.92 -0.54 -18.98
N ILE A 39 -0.36 -1.38 -18.10
CA ILE A 39 0.37 -0.99 -16.89
C ILE A 39 1.85 -1.29 -17.11
N SER A 40 2.67 -0.25 -17.18
CA SER A 40 4.12 -0.39 -17.26
C SER A 40 4.69 -0.75 -15.88
N CYS A 41 5.40 -1.85 -15.78
CA CYS A 41 6.12 -2.23 -14.55
C CYS A 41 7.11 -1.15 -14.06
N ALA A 42 7.56 -0.28 -14.95
CA ALA A 42 8.46 0.83 -14.63
C ALA A 42 7.79 1.98 -13.85
N THR A 43 6.46 2.06 -13.87
CA THR A 43 5.67 3.10 -13.20
C THR A 43 4.93 2.61 -11.98
N MET A 44 4.90 1.29 -11.75
CA MET A 44 4.19 0.72 -10.60
C MET A 44 4.82 1.12 -9.28
N ILE A 45 3.97 1.38 -8.31
CA ILE A 45 4.37 1.52 -6.91
C ILE A 45 4.03 0.24 -6.19
N CYS A 46 5.03 -0.35 -5.54
CA CYS A 46 4.86 -1.48 -4.65
C CYS A 46 5.20 -1.05 -3.22
N ARG A 47 4.33 -1.37 -2.27
CA ARG A 47 4.52 -1.09 -0.84
C ARG A 47 4.15 -2.31 -0.02
N LEU A 48 4.72 -2.38 1.16
CA LEU A 48 4.32 -3.34 2.18
C LEU A 48 3.91 -2.55 3.43
N ALA A 49 2.61 -2.34 3.63
CA ALA A 49 2.16 -1.74 4.87
C ALA A 49 2.39 -2.71 6.03
N GLU A 50 3.11 -2.26 7.05
CA GLU A 50 3.34 -2.98 8.30
C GLU A 50 2.55 -2.27 9.40
N ILE A 51 1.51 -2.93 9.89
CA ILE A 51 0.54 -2.34 10.82
C ILE A 51 0.49 -3.17 12.09
N GLU A 52 0.57 -2.49 13.23
CA GLU A 52 0.28 -3.09 14.52
C GLU A 52 -0.99 -2.45 15.08
N VAL A 53 -1.98 -3.27 15.39
CA VAL A 53 -3.29 -2.85 15.89
C VAL A 53 -3.36 -3.08 17.40
N TYR A 54 -4.03 -2.19 18.13
CA TYR A 54 -4.34 -2.45 19.54
C TYR A 54 -5.30 -3.65 19.63
N PRO A 55 -5.04 -4.65 20.51
CA PRO A 55 -5.82 -5.87 20.57
C PRO A 55 -7.33 -5.65 20.75
N GLU A 56 -7.71 -4.65 21.53
CA GLU A 56 -9.11 -4.30 21.80
C GLU A 56 -9.88 -3.84 20.57
N TYR A 57 -9.19 -3.35 19.53
CA TYR A 57 -9.81 -2.87 18.29
C TYR A 57 -9.65 -3.83 17.11
N LEU A 58 -9.03 -5.00 17.31
CA LEU A 58 -8.64 -5.87 16.21
C LEU A 58 -9.82 -6.21 15.28
N ASN A 59 -10.95 -6.66 15.84
CA ASN A 59 -12.11 -7.05 15.03
C ASN A 59 -12.71 -5.88 14.25
N GLU A 60 -12.78 -4.70 14.86
CA GLU A 60 -13.29 -3.50 14.21
C GLU A 60 -12.34 -3.03 13.11
N TYR A 61 -11.02 -3.04 13.37
CA TYR A 61 -10.00 -2.74 12.38
C TYR A 61 -10.11 -3.66 11.15
N LEU A 62 -10.23 -4.97 11.36
CA LEU A 62 -10.34 -5.95 10.26
C LEU A 62 -11.58 -5.71 9.40
N ALA A 63 -12.70 -5.27 9.99
CA ALA A 63 -13.90 -4.93 9.23
C ALA A 63 -13.65 -3.73 8.30
N PHE A 64 -13.01 -2.67 8.79
CA PHE A 64 -12.62 -1.50 7.98
C PHE A 64 -11.62 -1.86 6.88
N ALA A 65 -10.59 -2.65 7.22
CA ALA A 65 -9.56 -3.06 6.26
C ALA A 65 -10.16 -3.88 5.11
N ASN A 66 -10.96 -4.90 5.43
CA ASN A 66 -11.61 -5.72 4.42
C ASN A 66 -12.56 -4.92 3.52
N GLU A 67 -13.28 -3.92 4.07
CA GLU A 67 -14.16 -3.06 3.28
C GLU A 67 -13.35 -2.21 2.29
N VAL A 68 -12.31 -1.51 2.77
CA VAL A 68 -11.52 -0.61 1.92
C VAL A 68 -10.77 -1.39 0.84
N ASP A 69 -10.15 -2.52 1.18
CA ASP A 69 -9.37 -3.30 0.23
C ASP A 69 -10.27 -3.83 -0.91
N ARG A 70 -11.45 -4.38 -0.58
CA ARG A 70 -12.42 -4.83 -1.58
C ARG A 70 -12.89 -3.70 -2.47
N LEU A 71 -13.31 -2.57 -1.89
CA LEU A 71 -13.82 -1.43 -2.66
C LEU A 71 -12.77 -0.83 -3.58
N SER A 72 -11.52 -0.75 -3.11
CA SER A 72 -10.42 -0.21 -3.90
C SER A 72 -10.11 -1.08 -5.10
N VAL A 73 -9.97 -2.39 -4.91
CA VAL A 73 -9.70 -3.31 -6.02
C VAL A 73 -10.87 -3.38 -7.01
N GLU A 74 -12.12 -3.33 -6.52
CA GLU A 74 -13.30 -3.36 -7.38
C GLU A 74 -13.51 -2.08 -8.20
N ARG A 75 -13.21 -0.91 -7.64
CA ARG A 75 -13.65 0.39 -8.20
C ARG A 75 -12.55 1.22 -8.79
N GLU A 76 -11.30 0.97 -8.42
CA GLU A 76 -10.17 1.78 -8.80
C GLU A 76 -9.27 1.06 -9.81
N PRO A 77 -9.36 1.38 -11.12
CA PRO A 77 -8.58 0.69 -12.15
C PRO A 77 -7.06 0.77 -11.94
N GLY A 78 -6.60 1.77 -11.20
CA GLY A 78 -5.18 1.97 -10.87
C GLY A 78 -4.72 1.21 -9.63
N VAL A 79 -5.62 0.61 -8.85
CA VAL A 79 -5.29 -0.27 -7.72
C VAL A 79 -5.16 -1.69 -8.25
N VAL A 80 -3.92 -2.14 -8.43
CA VAL A 80 -3.62 -3.46 -9.01
C VAL A 80 -3.76 -4.56 -7.97
N CYS A 81 -3.34 -4.28 -6.74
CA CYS A 81 -3.40 -5.23 -5.65
C CYS A 81 -3.48 -4.50 -4.30
N LEU A 82 -4.42 -4.90 -3.48
CA LEU A 82 -4.39 -4.72 -2.03
C LEU A 82 -4.66 -6.08 -1.42
N PHE A 83 -3.63 -6.66 -0.79
CA PHE A 83 -3.69 -8.01 -0.25
C PHE A 83 -3.33 -7.99 1.24
N PRO A 84 -4.33 -7.85 2.12
CA PRO A 84 -4.11 -7.86 3.56
C PRO A 84 -3.83 -9.27 4.05
N MET A 85 -2.87 -9.37 4.95
CA MET A 85 -2.46 -10.61 5.60
C MET A 85 -2.33 -10.36 7.10
N GLN A 86 -2.80 -11.28 7.90
CA GLN A 86 -2.64 -11.28 9.35
C GLN A 86 -1.57 -12.30 9.74
N SER A 87 -0.69 -11.94 10.68
CA SER A 87 0.31 -12.89 11.19
C SER A 87 -0.38 -14.05 11.92
N ALA A 88 0.10 -15.27 11.67
CA ALA A 88 -0.37 -16.46 12.36
C ALA A 88 0.12 -16.53 13.82
N GLU A 89 1.27 -15.91 14.11
CA GLU A 89 1.88 -15.89 15.45
C GLU A 89 1.31 -14.79 16.35
N ASP A 90 0.97 -13.62 15.74
CA ASP A 90 0.43 -12.47 16.45
C ASP A 90 -0.65 -11.80 15.61
N SER A 91 -1.89 -12.03 15.98
CA SER A 91 -3.06 -11.51 15.25
C SER A 91 -3.14 -9.98 15.20
N THR A 92 -2.41 -9.25 16.02
CA THR A 92 -2.34 -7.79 15.99
C THR A 92 -1.43 -7.25 14.89
N GLN A 93 -0.62 -8.11 14.28
CA GLN A 93 0.32 -7.76 13.22
C GLN A 93 -0.33 -7.99 11.85
N ILE A 94 -0.58 -6.90 11.13
CA ILE A 94 -1.15 -6.91 9.79
C ILE A 94 -0.09 -6.48 8.78
N ARG A 95 -0.09 -7.12 7.62
CA ARG A 95 0.74 -6.77 6.47
C ARG A 95 -0.16 -6.63 5.26
N ILE A 96 -0.03 -5.53 4.52
CA ILE A 96 -0.78 -5.33 3.29
C ILE A 96 0.22 -5.17 2.14
N LEU A 97 0.19 -6.09 1.19
CA LEU A 97 0.88 -5.89 -0.07
C LEU A 97 0.03 -4.94 -0.92
N GLU A 98 0.61 -3.79 -1.24
CA GLU A 98 -0.03 -2.74 -2.03
C GLU A 98 0.70 -2.59 -3.36
N ILE A 99 -0.04 -2.65 -4.47
CA ILE A 99 0.49 -2.41 -5.82
C ILE A 99 -0.45 -1.44 -6.54
N TYR A 100 0.11 -0.31 -6.97
CA TYR A 100 -0.59 0.70 -7.75
C TYR A 100 0.05 0.81 -9.14
N ALA A 101 -0.75 1.08 -10.15
CA ALA A 101 -0.31 1.20 -11.54
C ALA A 101 0.66 2.37 -11.77
N SER A 102 0.55 3.43 -10.96
CA SER A 102 1.40 4.62 -11.01
C SER A 102 1.28 5.46 -9.74
N GLU A 103 2.09 6.51 -9.64
CA GLU A 103 1.99 7.52 -8.58
C GLU A 103 0.63 8.24 -8.62
N GLU A 104 0.11 8.54 -9.79
CA GLU A 104 -1.19 9.19 -9.97
C GLU A 104 -2.33 8.29 -9.45
N ALA A 105 -2.24 6.98 -9.71
CA ALA A 105 -3.19 6.00 -9.19
C ALA A 105 -3.18 5.97 -7.65
N TYR A 106 -2.00 5.95 -7.04
CA TYR A 106 -1.86 6.05 -5.60
C TYR A 106 -2.42 7.37 -5.06
N GLN A 107 -2.10 8.50 -5.69
CA GLN A 107 -2.61 9.82 -5.29
C GLN A 107 -4.12 9.95 -5.45
N SER A 108 -4.72 9.23 -6.41
CA SER A 108 -6.16 9.13 -6.55
C SER A 108 -6.77 8.30 -5.43
N HIS A 109 -6.20 7.09 -5.19
CA HIS A 109 -6.64 6.16 -4.16
C HIS A 109 -6.78 6.82 -2.78
N ILE A 110 -5.74 7.52 -2.32
CA ILE A 110 -5.74 8.14 -0.99
C ILE A 110 -6.77 9.27 -0.83
N LYS A 111 -7.42 9.73 -1.90
CA LYS A 111 -8.48 10.76 -1.89
C LYS A 111 -9.88 10.17 -1.98
N THR A 112 -10.01 8.88 -2.24
CA THR A 112 -11.31 8.23 -2.35
C THR A 112 -12.06 8.25 -1.02
N GLU A 113 -13.39 8.26 -1.10
CA GLU A 113 -14.25 8.29 0.08
C GLU A 113 -14.02 7.07 0.98
N HIS A 114 -13.92 5.88 0.37
CA HIS A 114 -13.69 4.64 1.13
C HIS A 114 -12.34 4.60 1.82
N PHE A 115 -11.27 5.11 1.18
CA PHE A 115 -9.97 5.24 1.84
C PHE A 115 -10.02 6.25 2.98
N GLN A 116 -10.67 7.40 2.80
CA GLN A 116 -10.80 8.41 3.85
C GLN A 116 -11.64 7.89 5.03
N LYS A 117 -12.70 7.14 4.76
CA LYS A 117 -13.50 6.45 5.80
C LYS A 117 -12.63 5.49 6.60
N TYR A 118 -11.88 4.61 5.91
CA TYR A 118 -10.95 3.70 6.56
C TYR A 118 -9.92 4.45 7.41
N LYS A 119 -9.22 5.41 6.81
CA LYS A 119 -8.16 6.19 7.47
C LYS A 119 -8.66 6.87 8.75
N GLN A 120 -9.81 7.55 8.68
CA GLN A 120 -10.36 8.27 9.82
C GLN A 120 -10.93 7.32 10.88
N GLY A 121 -11.61 6.27 10.44
CA GLY A 121 -12.20 5.27 11.33
C GLY A 121 -11.17 4.49 12.13
N THR A 122 -10.01 4.18 11.53
CA THR A 122 -8.99 3.31 12.15
C THR A 122 -7.86 4.06 12.86
N LEU A 123 -7.82 5.39 12.79
CA LEU A 123 -6.71 6.19 13.32
C LEU A 123 -6.35 5.90 14.78
N HIS A 124 -7.34 5.66 15.62
CA HIS A 124 -7.17 5.37 17.05
C HIS A 124 -6.89 3.89 17.34
N MET A 125 -7.12 3.02 16.36
CA MET A 125 -6.95 1.56 16.49
C MET A 125 -5.53 1.11 16.21
N VAL A 126 -4.77 1.93 15.44
CA VAL A 126 -3.42 1.59 14.98
C VAL A 126 -2.39 2.05 16.00
N LYS A 127 -1.60 1.11 16.49
CA LYS A 127 -0.50 1.36 17.42
C LYS A 127 0.77 1.79 16.69
N SER A 128 1.05 1.17 15.54
CA SER A 128 2.17 1.55 14.67
C SER A 128 1.85 1.28 13.20
N LEU A 129 2.43 2.10 12.32
CA LEU A 129 2.33 1.96 10.88
C LEU A 129 3.69 2.29 10.25
N LYS A 130 4.15 1.41 9.37
CA LYS A 130 5.28 1.65 8.46
C LYS A 130 4.83 1.36 7.03
N LEU A 131 5.37 2.09 6.08
CA LEU A 131 5.04 1.99 4.66
C LEU A 131 6.32 1.92 3.80
N PRO A 132 7.16 0.89 3.97
CA PRO A 132 8.34 0.74 3.13
C PRO A 132 7.93 0.57 1.66
N THR A 133 8.60 1.32 0.78
CA THR A 133 8.51 1.11 -0.67
C THR A 133 9.35 -0.11 -1.04
N MET A 134 8.77 -0.99 -1.83
CA MET A 134 9.39 -2.23 -2.27
C MET A 134 9.68 -2.17 -3.77
N LEU A 135 10.80 -2.75 -4.19
CA LEU A 135 11.13 -2.90 -5.60
C LEU A 135 10.87 -4.35 -6.00
N PRO A 136 9.99 -4.61 -6.98
CA PRO A 136 9.77 -5.97 -7.46
C PRO A 136 11.05 -6.50 -8.14
N LEU A 137 11.46 -7.72 -7.77
CA LEU A 137 12.64 -8.38 -8.37
C LEU A 137 12.32 -8.97 -9.74
N ASP A 138 11.11 -9.52 -9.90
CA ASP A 138 10.66 -10.15 -11.13
C ASP A 138 9.21 -9.76 -11.43
N THR A 139 9.05 -8.84 -12.37
CA THR A 139 7.73 -8.35 -12.80
C THR A 139 7.00 -9.32 -13.72
N GLU A 140 7.71 -10.24 -14.38
CA GLU A 140 7.09 -11.26 -15.23
C GLU A 140 6.39 -12.34 -14.38
N ALA A 141 6.95 -12.71 -13.24
CA ALA A 141 6.32 -13.65 -12.31
C ALA A 141 4.96 -13.12 -11.81
N MET A 142 4.81 -11.81 -11.64
CA MET A 142 3.56 -11.21 -11.21
C MET A 142 2.40 -11.49 -12.18
N LYS A 143 2.64 -11.41 -13.48
CA LYS A 143 1.65 -11.76 -14.52
C LYS A 143 1.19 -13.21 -14.43
N LEU A 144 2.08 -14.11 -14.03
CA LEU A 144 1.78 -15.53 -13.86
C LEU A 144 0.90 -15.78 -12.63
N ILE A 145 1.12 -15.02 -11.55
CA ILE A 145 0.32 -15.12 -10.32
C ILE A 145 -1.15 -14.78 -10.63
N PHE A 146 -1.41 -13.66 -11.26
CA PHE A 146 -2.78 -13.23 -11.59
C PHE A 146 -3.48 -14.16 -12.59
N ARG A 147 -2.73 -14.82 -13.47
CA ARG A 147 -3.29 -15.79 -14.42
C ARG A 147 -3.79 -17.08 -13.77
N LYS A 148 -3.23 -17.48 -12.61
CA LYS A 148 -3.65 -18.69 -11.88
C LYS A 148 -4.96 -18.52 -11.13
N GLN A 149 -5.46 -17.30 -11.00
CA GLN A 149 -6.70 -16.99 -10.28
C GLN A 149 -7.92 -16.86 -11.20
N GLN A 150 -7.72 -16.98 -12.51
CA GLN A 150 -8.75 -17.03 -13.54
C GLN A 150 -9.08 -18.49 -13.87
#